data_e1e250a3ec48057d065083a80f1ac794
#
_entry.id   e1e250a3ec48057d065083a80f1ac794
#
_cell.length_a   1.000
_cell.length_b   1.000
_cell.length_c   1.000
_cell.angle_alpha   90.00
_cell.angle_beta   90.00
_cell.angle_gamma   90.00
#
_symmetry.space_group_name_H-M   'P 1'
#
loop_
_entity.id
_entity.type
_entity.pdbx_description
1 polymer ?
#
loop_
_entity_poly.entity_id
_entity_poly.type
_entity_poly.pdbx_seq_one_letter_code
_entity_poly.pdbx_strand_id
1 'polypeptide(L)'
;YQARFDRLKEIASVSELPKNGPVEIVRARLIKNLVLTDWDLSKENIKAIKNKHLGEILGVFGLKKSGSIRERRQRLYLHLYEDPKLLTAENLDSMNKQDIHALCKILELPLTGDKQTLLVRVAGVLASQQGSWGKVKKSLKRKNDNAKAKIVIPNPADDEEVSETTIQASVDRFIQEHPEGWSFEDE
;
A
#
# COMPACT_ATOMS: atom_id res chain seq x y z
N TYR A 1 -27.10 -2.78 -1.24
CA TYR A 1 -25.78 -3.40 -0.98
C TYR A 1 -25.81 -4.94 -1.05
N GLN A 2 -26.97 -5.59 -0.86
CA GLN A 2 -27.10 -7.06 -0.84
C GLN A 2 -27.51 -7.68 -2.18
N ALA A 3 -27.68 -6.89 -3.24
CA ALA A 3 -28.11 -7.40 -4.54
C ALA A 3 -27.06 -8.37 -5.13
N ARG A 4 -27.56 -9.49 -5.69
CA ARG A 4 -26.73 -10.48 -6.42
C ARG A 4 -26.12 -9.83 -7.67
N PHE A 5 -24.99 -10.36 -8.13
CA PHE A 5 -24.21 -9.78 -9.23
C PHE A 5 -25.02 -9.67 -10.55
N ASP A 6 -25.84 -10.67 -10.85
CA ASP A 6 -26.68 -10.65 -12.05
C ASP A 6 -27.70 -9.49 -12.00
N ARG A 7 -28.31 -9.28 -10.84
CA ARG A 7 -29.22 -8.14 -10.65
C ARG A 7 -28.53 -6.78 -10.78
N LEU A 8 -27.28 -6.67 -10.32
CA LEU A 8 -26.49 -5.45 -10.50
C LEU A 8 -26.19 -5.20 -11.98
N LYS A 9 -25.90 -6.25 -12.76
CA LYS A 9 -25.70 -6.15 -14.22
C LYS A 9 -26.95 -5.73 -14.96
N GLU A 10 -28.11 -6.26 -14.58
CA GLU A 10 -29.40 -5.82 -15.13
C GLU A 10 -29.67 -4.35 -14.89
N ILE A 11 -29.51 -3.88 -13.64
CA ILE A 11 -29.70 -2.47 -13.28
C ILE A 11 -28.70 -1.60 -14.08
N ALA A 12 -27.43 -2.01 -14.17
CA ALA A 12 -26.44 -1.30 -14.96
C ALA A 12 -26.82 -1.23 -16.46
N SER A 13 -27.41 -2.31 -16.99
CA SER A 13 -27.90 -2.33 -18.37
C SER A 13 -29.03 -1.33 -18.61
N VAL A 14 -30.03 -1.33 -17.73
CA VAL A 14 -31.18 -0.41 -17.81
C VAL A 14 -30.74 1.05 -17.65
N SER A 15 -29.69 1.29 -16.85
CA SER A 15 -29.16 2.63 -16.59
C SER A 15 -28.06 3.04 -17.56
N GLU A 16 -27.83 2.29 -18.63
CA GLU A 16 -26.79 2.53 -19.65
C GLU A 16 -25.37 2.63 -19.07
N LEU A 17 -25.11 1.97 -17.94
CA LEU A 17 -23.82 1.97 -17.27
C LEU A 17 -23.00 0.72 -17.62
N PRO A 18 -21.66 0.81 -17.69
CA PRO A 18 -20.80 -0.33 -17.97
C PRO A 18 -20.99 -1.46 -16.96
N LYS A 19 -21.16 -2.70 -17.45
CA LYS A 19 -21.39 -3.92 -16.64
C LYS A 19 -20.10 -4.66 -16.30
N ASN A 20 -18.98 -4.27 -16.89
CA ASN A 20 -17.68 -4.91 -16.73
C ASN A 20 -17.03 -4.58 -15.37
N GLY A 21 -16.25 -5.53 -14.88
CA GLY A 21 -15.50 -5.41 -13.64
C GLY A 21 -16.00 -6.32 -12.51
N PRO A 22 -15.27 -6.37 -11.38
CA PRO A 22 -15.70 -7.04 -10.16
C PRO A 22 -17.04 -6.51 -9.61
N VAL A 23 -17.70 -7.31 -8.79
CA VAL A 23 -19.00 -6.97 -8.15
C VAL A 23 -18.94 -5.62 -7.43
N GLU A 24 -17.85 -5.38 -6.70
CA GLU A 24 -17.64 -4.14 -5.95
C GLU A 24 -17.56 -2.92 -6.86
N ILE A 25 -16.89 -3.03 -8.00
CA ILE A 25 -16.75 -1.92 -8.96
C ILE A 25 -18.08 -1.62 -9.63
N VAL A 26 -18.83 -2.65 -10.06
CA VAL A 26 -20.15 -2.46 -10.65
C VAL A 26 -21.12 -1.83 -9.63
N ARG A 27 -21.08 -2.32 -8.40
CA ARG A 27 -21.87 -1.77 -7.29
C ARG A 27 -21.51 -0.31 -6.99
N ALA A 28 -20.22 0.01 -6.89
CA ALA A 28 -19.73 1.36 -6.65
C ALA A 28 -20.17 2.32 -7.78
N ARG A 29 -20.09 1.87 -9.02
CA ARG A 29 -20.54 2.63 -10.19
C ARG A 29 -22.04 2.92 -10.14
N LEU A 30 -22.88 1.93 -9.80
CA LEU A 30 -24.31 2.12 -9.65
C LEU A 30 -24.65 3.08 -8.51
N ILE A 31 -24.02 2.94 -7.35
CA ILE A 31 -24.24 3.84 -6.22
C ILE A 31 -23.83 5.26 -6.59
N LYS A 32 -22.67 5.44 -7.23
CA LYS A 32 -22.20 6.75 -7.67
C LYS A 32 -23.21 7.44 -8.60
N ASN A 33 -23.74 6.73 -9.57
CA ASN A 33 -24.54 7.33 -10.64
C ASN A 33 -26.05 7.37 -10.36
N LEU A 34 -26.55 6.54 -9.44
CA LEU A 34 -28.00 6.45 -9.15
C LEU A 34 -28.38 6.92 -7.74
N VAL A 35 -27.45 6.93 -6.81
CA VAL A 35 -27.73 7.27 -5.40
C VAL A 35 -27.02 8.56 -4.98
N LEU A 36 -25.84 8.81 -5.47
CA LEU A 36 -25.01 9.96 -5.09
C LEU A 36 -24.93 11.00 -6.23
N THR A 37 -26.06 11.23 -6.91
CA THR A 37 -26.17 12.15 -8.06
C THR A 37 -25.85 13.59 -7.71
N ASP A 38 -26.11 14.00 -6.47
CA ASP A 38 -25.88 15.37 -5.98
C ASP A 38 -24.39 15.67 -5.70
N TRP A 39 -23.53 14.65 -5.82
CA TRP A 39 -22.12 14.77 -5.51
C TRP A 39 -21.26 14.55 -6.76
N ASP A 40 -20.43 15.52 -7.09
CA ASP A 40 -19.40 15.31 -8.09
C ASP A 40 -18.26 14.45 -7.52
N LEU A 41 -18.35 13.15 -7.76
CA LEU A 41 -17.37 12.16 -7.36
C LEU A 41 -16.37 11.86 -8.49
N SER A 42 -16.09 12.83 -9.36
CA SER A 42 -14.99 12.71 -10.33
C SER A 42 -13.63 12.64 -9.64
N LYS A 43 -12.62 12.11 -10.34
CA LYS A 43 -11.26 11.97 -9.79
C LYS A 43 -10.71 13.31 -9.30
N GLU A 44 -11.01 14.36 -10.02
CA GLU A 44 -10.56 15.73 -9.77
C GLU A 44 -11.25 16.34 -8.56
N ASN A 45 -12.54 16.09 -8.41
CA ASN A 45 -13.38 16.77 -7.41
C ASN A 45 -13.48 16.05 -6.06
N ILE A 46 -13.04 14.81 -5.94
CA ILE A 46 -12.94 14.13 -4.63
C ILE A 46 -12.18 14.98 -3.60
N LYS A 47 -11.15 15.72 -4.03
CA LYS A 47 -10.36 16.58 -3.16
C LYS A 47 -11.13 17.80 -2.63
N ALA A 48 -12.14 18.25 -3.36
CA ALA A 48 -12.96 19.39 -2.98
C ALA A 48 -14.08 19.03 -1.99
N ILE A 49 -14.38 17.73 -1.81
CA ILE A 49 -15.45 17.28 -0.92
C ILE A 49 -15.13 17.65 0.53
N LYS A 50 -16.07 18.37 1.18
CA LYS A 50 -15.97 18.75 2.59
C LYS A 50 -15.96 17.52 3.51
N ASN A 51 -15.26 17.61 4.63
CA ASN A 51 -15.07 16.48 5.57
C ASN A 51 -16.40 15.87 6.07
N LYS A 52 -17.42 16.69 6.33
CA LYS A 52 -18.76 16.23 6.72
C LYS A 52 -19.35 15.28 5.68
N HIS A 53 -19.38 15.70 4.43
CA HIS A 53 -19.95 14.94 3.32
C HIS A 53 -19.12 13.68 2.96
N LEU A 54 -17.80 13.72 3.15
CA LEU A 54 -16.98 12.50 3.02
C LEU A 54 -17.45 11.38 3.96
N GLY A 55 -17.85 11.72 5.20
CA GLY A 55 -18.39 10.75 6.15
C GLY A 55 -19.73 10.14 5.69
N GLU A 56 -20.60 10.96 5.11
CA GLU A 56 -21.88 10.53 4.55
C GLU A 56 -21.67 9.61 3.34
N ILE A 57 -20.88 10.05 2.36
CA ILE A 57 -20.57 9.29 1.15
C ILE A 57 -19.90 7.94 1.47
N LEU A 58 -18.89 7.93 2.34
CA LEU A 58 -18.26 6.68 2.79
C LEU A 58 -19.28 5.75 3.47
N GLY A 59 -20.24 6.30 4.21
CA GLY A 59 -21.31 5.53 4.82
C GLY A 59 -22.21 4.84 3.81
N VAL A 60 -22.59 5.53 2.73
CA VAL A 60 -23.39 4.95 1.63
C VAL A 60 -22.65 3.80 0.95
N PHE A 61 -21.33 3.89 0.80
CA PHE A 61 -20.51 2.80 0.26
C PHE A 61 -20.20 1.69 1.28
N GLY A 62 -20.60 1.84 2.56
CA GLY A 62 -20.25 0.89 3.62
C GLY A 62 -18.76 0.90 4.00
N LEU A 63 -18.09 2.02 3.74
CA LEU A 63 -16.65 2.18 4.00
C LEU A 63 -16.40 2.80 5.37
N LYS A 64 -15.22 2.53 5.94
CA LYS A 64 -14.80 3.10 7.22
C LYS A 64 -14.79 4.62 7.17
N LYS A 65 -15.54 5.27 8.08
CA LYS A 65 -15.69 6.73 8.16
C LYS A 65 -14.59 7.43 8.95
N SER A 66 -13.87 6.72 9.81
CA SER A 66 -12.79 7.27 10.65
C SER A 66 -11.48 7.43 9.90
N GLY A 67 -10.62 8.28 10.42
CA GLY A 67 -9.32 8.63 9.86
C GLY A 67 -9.23 10.11 9.45
N SER A 68 -8.06 10.55 9.05
CA SER A 68 -7.81 11.89 8.53
C SER A 68 -8.60 12.15 7.23
N ILE A 69 -8.78 13.41 6.87
CA ILE A 69 -9.44 13.80 5.60
C ILE A 69 -8.74 13.14 4.42
N ARG A 70 -7.40 13.13 4.41
CA ARG A 70 -6.60 12.50 3.37
C ARG A 70 -6.87 11.00 3.28
N GLU A 71 -6.84 10.26 4.37
CA GLU A 71 -7.13 8.81 4.39
C GLU A 71 -8.54 8.49 3.91
N ARG A 72 -9.52 9.34 4.25
CA ARG A 72 -10.90 9.19 3.79
C ARG A 72 -11.02 9.40 2.28
N ARG A 73 -10.34 10.41 1.71
CA ARG A 73 -10.29 10.66 0.27
C ARG A 73 -9.57 9.54 -0.47
N GLN A 74 -8.43 9.07 0.04
CA GLN A 74 -7.72 7.93 -0.50
C GLN A 74 -8.61 6.69 -0.57
N ARG A 75 -9.34 6.40 0.50
CA ARG A 75 -10.26 5.26 0.59
C ARG A 75 -11.40 5.38 -0.42
N LEU A 76 -11.99 6.55 -0.55
CA LEU A 76 -13.06 6.81 -1.52
C LEU A 76 -12.53 6.67 -2.95
N TYR A 77 -11.39 7.28 -3.26
CA TYR A 77 -10.77 7.18 -4.58
C TYR A 77 -10.48 5.71 -4.98
N LEU A 78 -9.80 4.98 -4.12
CA LEU A 78 -9.47 3.57 -4.35
C LEU A 78 -10.72 2.71 -4.56
N HIS A 79 -11.80 2.98 -3.83
CA HIS A 79 -13.05 2.25 -3.97
C HIS A 79 -13.77 2.53 -5.30
N LEU A 80 -13.70 3.76 -5.78
CA LEU A 80 -14.42 4.18 -6.99
C LEU A 80 -13.66 3.89 -8.29
N TYR A 81 -12.35 3.97 -8.27
CA TYR A 81 -11.53 4.06 -9.48
C TYR A 81 -10.48 2.98 -9.65
N GLU A 82 -10.15 2.24 -8.59
CA GLU A 82 -9.07 1.26 -8.65
C GLU A 82 -9.57 -0.17 -8.46
N ASP A 83 -9.02 -1.09 -9.26
CA ASP A 83 -9.25 -2.51 -9.08
C ASP A 83 -8.13 -3.11 -8.21
N PRO A 84 -8.45 -3.68 -7.03
CA PRO A 84 -7.47 -4.36 -6.20
C PRO A 84 -6.67 -5.45 -6.92
N LYS A 85 -7.20 -6.03 -7.99
CA LYS A 85 -6.49 -7.05 -8.78
C LYS A 85 -5.35 -6.47 -9.59
N LEU A 86 -5.44 -5.19 -9.96
CA LEU A 86 -4.44 -4.50 -10.78
C LEU A 86 -3.35 -3.82 -9.95
N LEU A 87 -3.53 -3.67 -8.62
CA LEU A 87 -2.58 -3.00 -7.73
C LEU A 87 -1.87 -3.98 -6.78
N THR A 88 -1.51 -5.17 -7.28
CA THR A 88 -0.67 -6.13 -6.53
C THR A 88 0.79 -5.65 -6.47
N ALA A 89 1.60 -6.24 -5.59
CA ALA A 89 3.00 -5.87 -5.44
C ALA A 89 3.78 -6.05 -6.75
N GLU A 90 3.48 -7.12 -7.49
CA GLU A 90 4.10 -7.46 -8.77
C GLU A 90 3.77 -6.41 -9.83
N ASN A 91 2.50 -6.02 -9.92
CA ASN A 91 2.05 -5.02 -10.88
C ASN A 91 2.59 -3.63 -10.54
N LEU A 92 2.62 -3.26 -9.27
CA LEU A 92 3.21 -2.00 -8.82
C LEU A 92 4.70 -1.91 -9.17
N ASP A 93 5.46 -3.00 -9.04
CA ASP A 93 6.88 -3.03 -9.42
C ASP A 93 7.10 -2.85 -10.93
N SER A 94 6.21 -3.41 -11.74
CA SER A 94 6.28 -3.31 -13.21
C SER A 94 5.90 -1.92 -13.73
N MET A 95 5.17 -1.11 -12.94
CA MET A 95 4.81 0.26 -13.32
C MET A 95 6.05 1.12 -13.55
N ASN A 96 5.97 2.03 -14.50
CA ASN A 96 7.01 3.05 -14.69
C ASN A 96 6.92 4.13 -13.59
N LYS A 97 8.00 4.94 -13.45
CA LYS A 97 8.05 5.99 -12.43
C LYS A 97 6.94 7.05 -12.61
N GLN A 98 6.55 7.33 -13.85
CA GLN A 98 5.53 8.35 -14.15
C GLN A 98 4.14 7.92 -13.68
N ASP A 99 3.78 6.64 -13.90
CA ASP A 99 2.48 6.09 -13.44
C ASP A 99 2.40 6.07 -11.92
N ILE A 100 3.49 5.66 -11.25
CA ILE A 100 3.55 5.67 -9.78
C ILE A 100 3.46 7.10 -9.24
N HIS A 101 4.13 8.06 -9.90
CA HIS A 101 4.06 9.47 -9.54
C HIS A 101 2.65 10.03 -9.71
N ALA A 102 1.95 9.68 -10.81
CA ALA A 102 0.55 10.04 -11.03
C ALA A 102 -0.36 9.47 -9.92
N LEU A 103 -0.16 8.20 -9.55
CA LEU A 103 -0.90 7.56 -8.46
C LEU A 103 -0.62 8.23 -7.11
N CYS A 104 0.64 8.59 -6.82
CA CYS A 104 0.99 9.36 -5.63
C CYS A 104 0.29 10.72 -5.59
N LYS A 105 0.24 11.44 -6.72
CA LYS A 105 -0.45 12.74 -6.83
C LYS A 105 -1.94 12.62 -6.51
N ILE A 106 -2.59 11.59 -7.03
CA ILE A 106 -4.01 11.34 -6.78
C ILE A 106 -4.26 10.95 -5.32
N LEU A 107 -3.40 10.11 -4.74
CA LEU A 107 -3.48 9.69 -3.34
C LEU A 107 -2.97 10.75 -2.35
N GLU A 108 -2.69 11.96 -2.79
CA GLU A 108 -2.19 13.06 -1.95
C GLU A 108 -0.91 12.67 -1.17
N LEU A 109 0.00 11.93 -1.81
CA LEU A 109 1.28 11.50 -1.24
C LEU A 109 2.41 12.45 -1.68
N PRO A 110 3.51 12.56 -0.92
CA PRO A 110 4.69 13.30 -1.33
C PRO A 110 5.25 12.76 -2.66
N LEU A 111 5.58 13.67 -3.58
CA LEU A 111 5.98 13.33 -4.96
C LEU A 111 7.51 13.25 -5.13
N THR A 112 8.28 13.61 -4.11
CA THR A 112 9.74 13.60 -4.11
C THR A 112 10.29 12.20 -3.85
N GLY A 113 11.40 11.86 -4.48
CA GLY A 113 12.10 10.59 -4.27
C GLY A 113 12.26 9.78 -5.55
N ASP A 114 12.94 8.67 -5.43
CA ASP A 114 13.09 7.68 -6.48
C ASP A 114 11.83 6.80 -6.64
N LYS A 115 11.85 5.94 -7.66
CA LYS A 115 10.73 5.01 -7.92
C LYS A 115 10.39 4.17 -6.69
N GLN A 116 11.39 3.66 -6.00
CA GLN A 116 11.20 2.78 -4.84
C GLN A 116 10.55 3.52 -3.67
N THR A 117 10.97 4.74 -3.40
CA THR A 117 10.37 5.61 -2.36
C THR A 117 8.89 5.87 -2.64
N LEU A 118 8.54 6.16 -3.89
CA LEU A 118 7.15 6.39 -4.29
C LEU A 118 6.32 5.09 -4.15
N LEU A 119 6.87 3.96 -4.57
CA LEU A 119 6.25 2.63 -4.41
C LEU A 119 5.93 2.31 -2.96
N VAL A 120 6.88 2.52 -2.04
CA VAL A 120 6.69 2.27 -0.60
C VAL A 120 5.54 3.10 -0.04
N ARG A 121 5.43 4.37 -0.46
CA ARG A 121 4.31 5.25 -0.03
C ARG A 121 2.97 4.73 -0.53
N VAL A 122 2.86 4.36 -1.80
CA VAL A 122 1.64 3.78 -2.38
C VAL A 122 1.30 2.47 -1.67
N ALA A 123 2.28 1.57 -1.51
CA ALA A 123 2.09 0.30 -0.82
C ALA A 123 1.57 0.47 0.63
N GLY A 124 2.05 1.49 1.35
CA GLY A 124 1.56 1.85 2.68
C GLY A 124 0.07 2.20 2.70
N VAL A 125 -0.39 2.99 1.72
CA VAL A 125 -1.81 3.32 1.58
C VAL A 125 -2.63 2.09 1.24
N LEU A 126 -2.19 1.25 0.30
CA LEU A 126 -2.91 0.03 -0.09
C LEU A 126 -2.98 -0.97 1.07
N ALA A 127 -1.92 -1.12 1.84
CA ALA A 127 -1.88 -2.00 3.01
C ALA A 127 -2.84 -1.54 4.13
N SER A 128 -3.16 -0.25 4.20
CA SER A 128 -4.12 0.30 5.18
C SER A 128 -5.58 0.07 4.80
N GLN A 129 -5.89 -0.32 3.55
CA GLN A 129 -7.26 -0.54 3.09
C GLN A 129 -7.90 -1.81 3.67
N GLN A 130 -9.21 -1.94 3.58
CA GLN A 130 -10.00 -3.07 4.09
C GLN A 130 -10.80 -3.76 2.97
N GLY A 131 -11.46 -4.86 3.30
CA GLY A 131 -12.35 -5.55 2.36
C GLY A 131 -11.61 -6.20 1.19
N SER A 132 -11.99 -5.86 -0.03
CA SER A 132 -11.45 -6.43 -1.29
C SER A 132 -9.93 -6.28 -1.45
N TRP A 133 -9.30 -5.39 -0.68
CA TRP A 133 -7.84 -5.16 -0.65
C TRP A 133 -7.04 -6.24 0.10
N GLY A 134 -7.68 -7.25 0.68
CA GLY A 134 -7.00 -8.31 1.44
C GLY A 134 -5.96 -9.09 0.63
N LYS A 135 -6.19 -9.32 -0.68
CA LYS A 135 -5.23 -9.97 -1.58
C LYS A 135 -4.00 -9.10 -1.83
N VAL A 136 -4.20 -7.80 -2.01
CA VAL A 136 -3.13 -6.81 -2.17
C VAL A 136 -2.24 -6.78 -0.94
N LYS A 137 -2.82 -6.72 0.25
CA LYS A 137 -2.08 -6.78 1.52
C LYS A 137 -1.22 -8.04 1.64
N LYS A 138 -1.76 -9.21 1.25
CA LYS A 138 -1.03 -10.48 1.28
C LYS A 138 0.14 -10.47 0.28
N SER A 139 -0.04 -9.88 -0.91
CA SER A 139 1.00 -9.73 -1.92
C SER A 139 2.13 -8.82 -1.42
N LEU A 140 1.79 -7.65 -0.87
CA LEU A 140 2.76 -6.70 -0.30
C LEU A 140 3.53 -7.30 0.88
N LYS A 141 2.86 -8.06 1.76
CA LYS A 141 3.51 -8.75 2.88
C LYS A 141 4.52 -9.78 2.39
N ARG A 142 4.15 -10.66 1.45
CA ARG A 142 5.05 -11.68 0.87
C ARG A 142 6.29 -11.04 0.26
N LYS A 143 6.14 -9.90 -0.44
CA LYS A 143 7.28 -9.19 -1.00
C LYS A 143 8.22 -8.69 0.08
N ASN A 144 7.70 -8.11 1.15
CA ASN A 144 8.52 -7.65 2.27
C ASN A 144 9.24 -8.80 2.97
N ASP A 145 8.56 -9.94 3.16
CA ASP A 145 9.15 -11.13 3.77
C ASP A 145 10.25 -11.71 2.87
N ASN A 146 10.03 -11.76 1.55
CA ASN A 146 11.04 -12.18 0.57
C ASN A 146 12.23 -11.22 0.49
N ALA A 147 12.01 -9.91 0.62
CA ALA A 147 13.07 -8.91 0.66
C ALA A 147 13.92 -9.06 1.93
N LYS A 148 13.31 -9.37 3.07
CA LYS A 148 14.02 -9.67 4.33
C LYS A 148 14.79 -10.99 4.24
N ALA A 149 14.21 -12.02 3.61
CA ALA A 149 14.88 -13.31 3.40
C ALA A 149 16.08 -13.22 2.43
N LYS A 150 16.13 -12.20 1.57
CA LYS A 150 17.28 -11.94 0.69
C LYS A 150 18.44 -11.22 1.39
N ILE A 151 18.22 -10.66 2.57
CA ILE A 151 19.29 -10.27 3.48
C ILE A 151 19.69 -11.56 4.23
N VAL A 152 20.28 -12.50 3.51
CA VAL A 152 21.08 -13.55 4.13
C VAL A 152 22.29 -12.81 4.69
N ILE A 153 22.27 -12.57 6.00
CA ILE A 153 23.52 -12.34 6.73
C ILE A 153 24.28 -13.64 6.50
N PRO A 154 25.44 -13.60 5.80
CA PRO A 154 26.27 -14.81 5.70
C PRO A 154 26.45 -15.31 7.14
N ASN A 155 26.01 -16.54 7.37
CA ASN A 155 26.25 -17.16 8.68
C ASN A 155 27.80 -17.31 8.75
N PRO A 156 28.49 -16.66 9.68
CA PRO A 156 29.93 -16.79 9.76
C PRO A 156 30.40 -18.23 10.03
N ALA A 157 29.48 -19.17 10.16
CA ALA A 157 29.75 -20.59 10.31
C ALA A 157 29.92 -21.35 8.97
N ASP A 158 29.60 -20.74 7.82
CA ASP A 158 29.72 -21.39 6.50
C ASP A 158 31.05 -21.07 5.79
N ASP A 159 31.83 -20.11 6.32
CA ASP A 159 33.17 -19.82 5.81
C ASP A 159 34.23 -20.24 6.86
N GLU A 160 34.93 -21.32 6.53
CA GLU A 160 36.15 -21.82 7.15
C GLU A 160 36.07 -22.00 8.69
N GLU A 161 36.41 -23.18 9.17
CA GLU A 161 36.85 -23.40 10.54
C GLU A 161 37.86 -22.31 10.92
N VAL A 162 37.37 -21.27 11.58
CA VAL A 162 38.22 -20.24 12.16
C VAL A 162 39.04 -20.98 13.21
N SER A 163 40.24 -21.35 12.84
CA SER A 163 41.12 -22.08 13.75
C SER A 163 41.35 -21.24 14.99
N GLU A 164 41.41 -21.89 16.16
CA GLU A 164 41.68 -21.20 17.44
C GLU A 164 42.88 -20.27 17.36
N THR A 165 43.86 -20.60 16.49
CA THR A 165 45.01 -19.77 16.17
C THR A 165 44.63 -18.43 15.51
N THR A 166 43.60 -18.38 14.67
CA THR A 166 43.16 -17.13 14.01
C THR A 166 42.43 -16.22 15.00
N ILE A 167 41.64 -16.80 15.92
CA ILE A 167 40.95 -16.05 16.97
C ILE A 167 42.03 -15.47 17.92
N GLN A 168 42.99 -16.29 18.36
CA GLN A 168 44.06 -15.85 19.25
C GLN A 168 44.90 -14.72 18.66
N ALA A 169 45.25 -14.82 17.38
CA ALA A 169 46.02 -13.78 16.68
C ALA A 169 45.22 -12.45 16.58
N SER A 170 43.89 -12.52 16.44
CA SER A 170 43.04 -11.33 16.43
C SER A 170 42.93 -10.69 17.80
N VAL A 171 42.82 -11.50 18.86
CA VAL A 171 42.79 -11.04 20.25
C VAL A 171 44.13 -10.40 20.63
N ASP A 172 45.27 -11.05 20.28
CA ASP A 172 46.59 -10.53 20.57
C ASP A 172 46.88 -9.21 19.86
N ARG A 173 46.40 -9.05 18.60
CA ARG A 173 46.47 -7.78 17.86
C ARG A 173 45.64 -6.70 18.55
N PHE A 174 44.43 -7.02 18.96
CA PHE A 174 43.53 -6.08 19.66
C PHE A 174 44.15 -5.58 20.98
N ILE A 175 44.78 -6.50 21.75
CA ILE A 175 45.49 -6.15 22.99
C ILE A 175 46.70 -5.27 22.72
N GLN A 176 47.43 -5.51 21.64
CA GLN A 176 48.57 -4.67 21.24
C GLN A 176 48.16 -3.26 20.80
N GLU A 177 47.03 -3.14 20.11
CA GLU A 177 46.48 -1.86 19.64
C GLU A 177 45.83 -1.06 20.77
N HIS A 178 45.41 -1.72 21.86
CA HIS A 178 44.68 -1.08 22.99
C HIS A 178 45.33 -1.49 24.33
N PRO A 179 46.57 -1.09 24.60
CA PRO A 179 47.30 -1.52 25.81
C PRO A 179 46.70 -0.99 27.12
N GLU A 180 45.88 0.07 27.08
CA GLU A 180 45.23 0.70 28.24
C GLU A 180 43.94 0.00 28.66
N GLY A 181 43.48 -0.99 27.91
CA GLY A 181 42.18 -1.63 28.12
C GLY A 181 40.99 -0.72 27.79
N TRP A 182 39.82 -1.34 27.58
CA TRP A 182 38.54 -0.57 27.44
C TRP A 182 37.99 -0.32 28.84
N SER A 183 37.96 0.94 29.26
CA SER A 183 37.12 1.37 30.37
C SER A 183 35.81 1.88 29.78
N PHE A 184 34.70 1.22 30.09
CA PHE A 184 33.37 1.81 29.95
C PHE A 184 33.24 2.87 31.04
N GLU A 185 33.40 4.14 30.72
CA GLU A 185 32.87 5.21 31.57
C GLU A 185 31.43 5.40 31.14
N ASP A 186 30.50 5.12 32.08
CA ASP A 186 29.09 5.46 31.95
C ASP A 186 28.92 6.98 31.89
N GLU A 187 28.30 7.48 30.81
CA GLU A 187 27.55 8.73 30.81
C GLU A 187 26.08 8.44 30.54
#